data_332df16a2884ba5ee8e979a4c3c43737
#
_entry.id   332df16a2884ba5ee8e979a4c3c43737
#
_cell.length_a   1.000
_cell.length_b   1.000
_cell.length_c   1.000
_cell.angle_alpha   90.00
_cell.angle_beta   90.00
_cell.angle_gamma   90.00
#
_symmetry.space_group_name_H-M   'P 1'
#
loop_
_entity.id
_entity.type
_entity.pdbx_description
1 polymer ?
#
loop_
_entity_poly.entity_id
_entity_poly.type
_entity_poly.pdbx_seq_one_letter_code
_entity_poly.pdbx_strand_id
1 'polypeptide(L)'
;PTGNVLSDDEVNQLDVLARNNNIPLIIDNVYGTPFPNIIFEDVTPFWNENTILCLSLSKFGLPGARCGIVIANPTIIKAMANLSGIMALSPGSIGPEIVLPLIKNKEIIKLSNEVIKPYYKDKADKAIRLLQSKITNPNFRIHKAEGAIFLWLWFKDLPITSNALYKKLKEKGLL
;
A
#
# COMPACT_ATOMS: atom_id res chain seq x y z
N PRO A 1 3.98 6.48 0.35
CA PRO A 1 4.98 6.61 -0.71
C PRO A 1 6.42 6.61 -0.20
N THR A 2 6.66 6.80 1.09
CA THR A 2 8.01 6.77 1.70
C THR A 2 8.60 5.37 1.82
N GLY A 3 7.78 4.32 1.75
CA GLY A 3 8.18 2.93 1.98
C GLY A 3 8.23 2.54 3.46
N ASN A 4 7.77 3.40 4.36
CA ASN A 4 7.66 3.08 5.78
C ASN A 4 6.40 2.25 6.07
N VAL A 5 6.48 1.45 7.11
CA VAL A 5 5.39 0.62 7.63
C VAL A 5 5.15 1.01 9.09
N LEU A 6 3.89 1.10 9.50
CA LEU A 6 3.55 1.27 10.90
C LEU A 6 3.71 -0.07 11.63
N SER A 7 4.31 -0.03 12.80
CA SER A 7 4.38 -1.18 13.70
C SER A 7 3.01 -1.47 14.32
N ASP A 8 2.84 -2.69 14.84
CA ASP A 8 1.61 -3.07 15.54
C ASP A 8 1.31 -2.15 16.73
N ASP A 9 2.35 -1.70 17.45
CA ASP A 9 2.21 -0.76 18.57
C ASP A 9 1.72 0.61 18.11
N GLU A 10 2.24 1.15 17.01
CA GLU A 10 1.80 2.44 16.45
C GLU A 10 0.34 2.37 15.98
N VAL A 11 -0.04 1.27 15.32
CA VAL A 11 -1.45 1.06 14.91
C VAL A 11 -2.37 0.98 16.12
N ASN A 12 -1.97 0.27 17.19
CA ASN A 12 -2.73 0.20 18.43
C ASN A 12 -2.88 1.57 19.11
N GLN A 13 -1.83 2.40 19.14
CA GLN A 13 -1.89 3.76 19.68
C GLN A 13 -2.85 4.64 18.87
N LEU A 14 -2.82 4.55 17.55
CA LEU A 14 -3.75 5.28 16.68
C LEU A 14 -5.20 4.84 16.90
N ASP A 15 -5.44 3.54 17.09
CA ASP A 15 -6.78 3.01 17.37
C ASP A 15 -7.32 3.52 18.72
N VAL A 16 -6.50 3.52 19.76
CA VAL A 16 -6.88 4.09 21.07
C VAL A 16 -7.22 5.58 20.93
N LEU A 17 -6.39 6.35 20.21
CA LEU A 17 -6.63 7.76 19.96
C LEU A 17 -7.95 7.98 19.20
N ALA A 18 -8.20 7.21 18.15
CA ALA A 18 -9.42 7.29 17.34
C ALA A 18 -10.67 6.99 18.19
N ARG A 19 -10.65 5.91 18.98
CA ARG A 19 -11.76 5.54 19.87
C ARG A 19 -12.04 6.60 20.94
N ASN A 20 -11.00 7.17 21.55
CA ASN A 20 -11.14 8.20 22.58
C ASN A 20 -11.78 9.49 22.03
N ASN A 21 -11.69 9.71 20.71
CA ASN A 21 -12.29 10.86 20.03
C ASN A 21 -13.57 10.50 19.26
N ASN A 22 -14.08 9.27 19.40
CA ASN A 22 -15.28 8.79 18.70
C ASN A 22 -15.21 8.95 17.16
N ILE A 23 -14.05 8.72 16.58
CA ILE A 23 -13.83 8.72 15.13
C ILE A 23 -13.36 7.34 14.65
N PRO A 24 -13.75 6.88 13.45
CA PRO A 24 -13.24 5.63 12.90
C PRO A 24 -11.77 5.76 12.50
N LEU A 25 -11.01 4.69 12.64
CA LEU A 25 -9.65 4.56 12.11
C LEU A 25 -9.71 3.99 10.69
N ILE A 26 -9.31 4.79 9.69
CA ILE A 26 -9.22 4.31 8.30
C ILE A 26 -7.80 3.81 8.05
N ILE A 27 -7.65 2.54 7.67
CA ILE A 27 -6.38 1.93 7.30
C ILE A 27 -6.38 1.68 5.79
N ASP A 28 -5.61 2.49 5.06
CA ASP A 28 -5.34 2.25 3.64
C ASP A 28 -4.25 1.19 3.50
N ASN A 29 -4.69 -0.06 3.42
CA ASN A 29 -3.83 -1.23 3.46
C ASN A 29 -3.61 -1.86 2.07
N VAL A 30 -3.54 -1.04 1.03
CA VAL A 30 -3.45 -1.50 -0.37
C VAL A 30 -2.14 -2.23 -0.70
N TYR A 31 -1.11 -2.10 0.13
CA TYR A 31 0.16 -2.84 0.06
C TYR A 31 0.31 -3.89 1.16
N GLY A 32 -0.56 -3.88 2.15
CA GLY A 32 -0.39 -4.55 3.41
C GLY A 32 -0.91 -5.99 3.47
N THR A 33 -0.97 -6.45 4.71
CA THR A 33 -1.46 -7.78 5.07
C THR A 33 -3.00 -7.84 5.03
N PRO A 34 -3.64 -8.97 4.75
CA PRO A 34 -3.05 -10.29 4.45
C PRO A 34 -2.62 -10.44 2.98
N PHE A 35 -3.08 -9.55 2.10
CA PHE A 35 -2.68 -9.47 0.69
C PHE A 35 -2.72 -8.00 0.20
N PRO A 36 -1.84 -7.59 -0.72
CA PRO A 36 -0.82 -8.36 -1.45
C PRO A 36 0.43 -8.66 -0.62
N ASN A 37 0.49 -8.20 0.63
CA ASN A 37 1.58 -8.38 1.59
C ASN A 37 2.95 -7.92 1.05
N ILE A 38 3.00 -6.76 0.41
CA ILE A 38 4.24 -6.11 0.02
C ILE A 38 4.77 -5.32 1.23
N ILE A 39 4.97 -6.01 2.33
CA ILE A 39 5.54 -5.51 3.58
C ILE A 39 6.71 -6.41 3.95
N PHE A 40 7.86 -5.81 4.26
CA PHE A 40 9.13 -6.50 4.49
C PHE A 40 9.48 -6.61 5.97
N GLU A 41 8.69 -5.96 6.82
CA GLU A 41 8.74 -6.06 8.29
C GLU A 41 7.69 -7.06 8.78
N ASP A 42 7.83 -7.48 10.03
CA ASP A 42 6.85 -8.36 10.68
C ASP A 42 5.74 -7.51 11.29
N VAL A 43 4.56 -7.58 10.69
CA VAL A 43 3.34 -6.92 11.16
C VAL A 43 2.16 -7.85 11.05
N THR A 44 1.19 -7.68 11.94
CA THR A 44 -0.04 -8.46 11.94
C THR A 44 -1.20 -7.72 11.26
N PRO A 45 -2.14 -8.44 10.61
CA PRO A 45 -3.36 -7.82 10.13
C PRO A 45 -4.15 -7.24 11.30
N PHE A 46 -4.52 -5.96 11.20
CA PHE A 46 -5.28 -5.25 12.24
C PHE A 46 -6.69 -4.93 11.76
N TRP A 47 -7.67 -5.26 12.57
CA TRP A 47 -9.06 -4.84 12.39
C TRP A 47 -9.84 -4.92 13.70
N ASN A 48 -10.77 -3.99 13.91
CA ASN A 48 -11.81 -4.02 14.92
C ASN A 48 -13.05 -3.26 14.45
N GLU A 49 -14.12 -3.22 15.26
CA GLU A 49 -15.39 -2.57 14.91
C GLU A 49 -15.28 -1.04 14.64
N ASN A 50 -14.22 -0.39 15.13
CA ASN A 50 -13.95 1.04 14.85
C ASN A 50 -13.06 1.26 13.63
N THR A 51 -12.65 0.18 12.94
CA THR A 51 -11.72 0.26 11.82
C THR A 51 -12.44 0.15 10.49
N ILE A 52 -12.01 0.95 9.52
CA ILE A 52 -12.34 0.83 8.09
C ILE A 52 -11.07 0.36 7.39
N LEU A 53 -10.97 -0.92 7.08
CA LEU A 53 -9.82 -1.51 6.40
C LEU A 53 -10.04 -1.52 4.90
N CYS A 54 -9.16 -0.86 4.14
CA CYS A 54 -9.21 -0.79 2.68
C CYS A 54 -8.12 -1.67 2.07
N LEU A 55 -8.52 -2.64 1.24
CA LEU A 55 -7.64 -3.53 0.49
C LEU A 55 -7.82 -3.30 -1.02
N SER A 56 -6.85 -3.68 -1.82
CA SER A 56 -6.90 -3.51 -3.28
C SER A 56 -6.30 -4.69 -4.02
N LEU A 57 -6.95 -5.07 -5.12
CA LEU A 57 -6.42 -6.07 -6.04
C LEU A 57 -5.37 -5.50 -7.02
N SER A 58 -5.27 -4.18 -7.13
CA SER A 58 -4.34 -3.53 -8.06
C SER A 58 -2.88 -3.93 -7.81
N LYS A 59 -2.49 -4.06 -6.55
CA LYS A 59 -1.12 -4.41 -6.16
C LYS A 59 -0.90 -5.92 -6.04
N PHE A 60 -1.98 -6.69 -6.06
CA PHE A 60 -1.94 -8.14 -6.19
C PHE A 60 -1.61 -8.61 -7.64
N GLY A 61 -1.66 -7.69 -8.61
CA GLY A 61 -1.40 -7.97 -10.02
C GLY A 61 -2.61 -7.78 -10.93
N LEU A 62 -3.71 -7.26 -10.41
CA LEU A 62 -4.96 -7.05 -11.14
C LEU A 62 -5.36 -5.56 -11.22
N PRO A 63 -4.47 -4.66 -11.67
CA PRO A 63 -4.77 -3.22 -11.69
C PRO A 63 -5.94 -2.88 -12.62
N GLY A 64 -6.12 -3.61 -13.72
CA GLY A 64 -7.20 -3.41 -14.68
C GLY A 64 -8.59 -3.83 -14.17
N ALA A 65 -8.65 -4.68 -13.13
CA ALA A 65 -9.93 -5.10 -12.54
C ALA A 65 -10.63 -3.98 -11.75
N ARG A 66 -9.91 -2.91 -11.39
CA ARG A 66 -10.42 -1.74 -10.65
C ARG A 66 -11.26 -2.12 -9.42
N CYS A 67 -10.79 -3.12 -8.66
CA CYS A 67 -11.49 -3.67 -7.52
C CYS A 67 -10.77 -3.34 -6.21
N GLY A 68 -11.50 -2.72 -5.30
CA GLY A 68 -11.14 -2.55 -3.89
C GLY A 68 -12.04 -3.40 -3.00
N ILE A 69 -11.57 -3.72 -1.82
CA ILE A 69 -12.30 -4.44 -0.79
C ILE A 69 -12.29 -3.59 0.47
N VAL A 70 -13.45 -3.36 1.07
CA VAL A 70 -13.58 -2.63 2.33
C VAL A 70 -14.15 -3.55 3.38
N ILE A 71 -13.50 -3.60 4.52
CA ILE A 71 -13.96 -4.31 5.71
C ILE A 71 -14.22 -3.25 6.79
N ALA A 72 -15.48 -3.15 7.22
CA ALA A 72 -15.92 -2.19 8.24
C ALA A 72 -17.18 -2.72 8.93
N ASN A 73 -17.64 -2.00 9.95
CA ASN A 73 -18.91 -2.36 10.60
C ASN A 73 -20.11 -2.27 9.63
N PRO A 74 -21.20 -3.01 9.89
CA PRO A 74 -22.35 -3.09 8.97
C PRO A 74 -22.98 -1.75 8.62
N THR A 75 -22.99 -0.79 9.54
CA THR A 75 -23.57 0.55 9.30
C THR A 75 -22.78 1.30 8.23
N ILE A 76 -21.47 1.28 8.33
CA ILE A 76 -20.58 1.90 7.34
C ILE A 76 -20.70 1.21 5.98
N ILE A 77 -20.69 -0.12 5.96
CA ILE A 77 -20.83 -0.89 4.71
C ILE A 77 -22.16 -0.60 4.03
N LYS A 78 -23.26 -0.51 4.79
CA LYS A 78 -24.59 -0.17 4.24
C LYS A 78 -24.59 1.24 3.62
N ALA A 79 -23.98 2.22 4.30
CA ALA A 79 -23.88 3.58 3.78
C ALA A 79 -23.04 3.63 2.49
N MET A 80 -21.90 2.93 2.45
CA MET A 80 -21.06 2.83 1.27
C MET A 80 -21.75 2.14 0.10
N ALA A 81 -22.50 1.06 0.35
CA ALA A 81 -23.26 0.35 -0.67
C ALA A 81 -24.36 1.24 -1.28
N ASN A 82 -25.09 1.99 -0.45
CA ASN A 82 -26.09 2.94 -0.90
C ASN A 82 -25.47 4.05 -1.77
N LEU A 83 -24.36 4.62 -1.32
CA LEU A 83 -23.63 5.66 -2.06
C LEU A 83 -23.13 5.12 -3.40
N SER A 84 -22.56 3.92 -3.41
CA SER A 84 -22.10 3.25 -4.63
C SER A 84 -23.24 3.04 -5.62
N GLY A 85 -24.43 2.63 -5.14
CA GLY A 85 -25.63 2.49 -5.96
C GLY A 85 -26.08 3.80 -6.62
N ILE A 86 -25.93 4.93 -5.92
CA ILE A 86 -26.27 6.25 -6.45
C ILE A 86 -25.23 6.72 -7.48
N MET A 87 -23.94 6.50 -7.20
CA MET A 87 -22.85 7.05 -8.03
C MET A 87 -22.56 6.21 -9.27
N ALA A 88 -22.65 4.90 -9.18
CA ALA A 88 -22.16 3.96 -10.20
C ALA A 88 -23.19 2.88 -10.58
N LEU A 89 -24.41 2.94 -10.04
CA LEU A 89 -25.48 1.95 -10.16
C LEU A 89 -25.04 0.57 -9.62
N SER A 90 -23.97 0.01 -10.16
CA SER A 90 -23.35 -1.24 -9.71
C SER A 90 -21.86 -1.23 -10.02
N PRO A 91 -21.00 -1.66 -9.10
CA PRO A 91 -19.59 -1.90 -9.40
C PRO A 91 -19.45 -3.06 -10.39
N GLY A 92 -18.35 -3.04 -11.17
CA GLY A 92 -18.06 -4.13 -12.12
C GLY A 92 -17.83 -5.46 -11.38
N SER A 93 -18.36 -6.55 -11.93
CA SER A 93 -18.26 -7.90 -11.33
C SER A 93 -16.98 -8.65 -11.67
N ILE A 94 -16.25 -8.25 -12.70
CA ILE A 94 -15.05 -8.98 -13.19
C ILE A 94 -13.99 -9.16 -12.10
N GLY A 95 -13.68 -8.11 -11.35
CA GLY A 95 -12.69 -8.19 -10.27
C GLY A 95 -13.09 -9.17 -9.17
N PRO A 96 -14.30 -9.03 -8.59
CA PRO A 96 -14.84 -9.99 -7.62
C PRO A 96 -14.86 -11.44 -8.13
N GLU A 97 -15.29 -11.69 -9.36
CA GLU A 97 -15.35 -13.04 -9.93
C GLU A 97 -13.95 -13.69 -10.08
N ILE A 98 -12.96 -12.93 -10.50
CA ILE A 98 -11.57 -13.44 -10.61
C ILE A 98 -11.00 -13.80 -9.23
N VAL A 99 -11.26 -12.97 -8.23
CA VAL A 99 -10.60 -13.11 -6.92
C VAL A 99 -11.34 -14.02 -5.96
N LEU A 100 -12.64 -14.21 -6.14
CA LEU A 100 -13.45 -15.02 -5.23
C LEU A 100 -12.93 -16.45 -5.03
N PRO A 101 -12.54 -17.20 -6.07
CA PRO A 101 -11.91 -18.51 -5.90
C PRO A 101 -10.62 -18.46 -5.08
N LEU A 102 -9.77 -17.47 -5.35
CA LEU A 102 -8.48 -17.30 -4.65
C LEU A 102 -8.65 -16.98 -3.16
N ILE A 103 -9.73 -16.27 -2.80
CA ILE A 103 -10.07 -16.00 -1.40
C ILE A 103 -10.63 -17.28 -0.74
N LYS A 104 -11.57 -17.97 -1.40
CA LYS A 104 -12.22 -19.16 -0.85
C LYS A 104 -11.25 -20.29 -0.53
N ASN A 105 -10.27 -20.53 -1.40
CA ASN A 105 -9.26 -21.57 -1.23
C ASN A 105 -7.97 -21.07 -0.53
N LYS A 106 -7.96 -19.80 -0.08
CA LYS A 106 -6.81 -19.13 0.58
C LYS A 106 -5.56 -19.00 -0.31
N GLU A 107 -5.67 -19.23 -1.60
CA GLU A 107 -4.55 -19.14 -2.53
C GLU A 107 -4.01 -17.71 -2.65
N ILE A 108 -4.88 -16.70 -2.47
CA ILE A 108 -4.49 -15.30 -2.44
C ILE A 108 -3.41 -15.02 -1.37
N ILE A 109 -3.52 -15.66 -0.20
CA ILE A 109 -2.54 -15.52 0.90
C ILE A 109 -1.23 -16.21 0.54
N LYS A 110 -1.33 -17.42 -0.02
CA LYS A 110 -0.15 -18.20 -0.47
C LYS A 110 0.64 -17.43 -1.53
N LEU A 111 -0.02 -16.96 -2.58
CA LEU A 111 0.61 -16.17 -3.64
C LEU A 111 1.25 -14.87 -3.10
N SER A 112 0.59 -14.21 -2.15
CA SER A 112 1.12 -13.01 -1.52
C SER A 112 2.44 -13.27 -0.79
N ASN A 113 2.51 -14.35 -0.02
CA ASN A 113 3.67 -14.68 0.79
C ASN A 113 4.82 -15.32 -0.01
N GLU A 114 4.49 -16.22 -0.92
CA GLU A 114 5.48 -17.05 -1.62
C GLU A 114 5.98 -16.42 -2.94
N VAL A 115 5.19 -15.52 -3.54
CA VAL A 115 5.51 -14.94 -4.85
C VAL A 115 5.64 -13.42 -4.78
N ILE A 116 4.59 -12.71 -4.33
CA ILE A 116 4.53 -11.26 -4.44
C ILE A 116 5.52 -10.57 -3.50
N LYS A 117 5.48 -10.90 -2.20
CA LYS A 117 6.39 -10.33 -1.20
C LYS A 117 7.88 -10.56 -1.56
N PRO A 118 8.35 -11.78 -1.86
CA PRO A 118 9.75 -12.00 -2.25
C PRO A 118 10.16 -11.27 -3.53
N TYR A 119 9.28 -11.23 -4.52
CA TYR A 119 9.52 -10.54 -5.79
C TYR A 119 9.78 -9.05 -5.60
N TYR A 120 8.91 -8.34 -4.86
CA TYR A 120 9.08 -6.91 -4.64
C TYR A 120 10.24 -6.60 -3.70
N LYS A 121 10.49 -7.46 -2.69
CA LYS A 121 11.66 -7.31 -1.83
C LYS A 121 12.97 -7.41 -2.62
N ASP A 122 13.12 -8.43 -3.46
CA ASP A 122 14.31 -8.58 -4.31
C ASP A 122 14.51 -7.38 -5.26
N LYS A 123 13.42 -6.88 -5.84
CA LYS A 123 13.48 -5.67 -6.68
C LYS A 123 13.90 -4.44 -5.90
N ALA A 124 13.37 -4.22 -4.69
CA ALA A 124 13.74 -3.10 -3.84
C ALA A 124 15.23 -3.20 -3.45
N ASP A 125 15.70 -4.37 -3.02
CA ASP A 125 17.08 -4.61 -2.64
C ASP A 125 18.05 -4.40 -3.81
N LYS A 126 17.70 -4.86 -5.01
CA LYS A 126 18.50 -4.63 -6.23
C LYS A 126 18.58 -3.15 -6.61
N ALA A 127 17.44 -2.46 -6.56
CA ALA A 127 17.39 -1.03 -6.87
C ALA A 127 18.20 -0.20 -5.86
N ILE A 128 18.09 -0.50 -4.56
CA ILE A 128 18.87 0.17 -3.50
C ILE A 128 20.36 -0.02 -3.75
N ARG A 129 20.83 -1.25 -3.96
CA ARG A 129 22.24 -1.53 -4.26
C ARG A 129 22.72 -0.78 -5.49
N LEU A 130 21.93 -0.75 -6.57
CA LEU A 130 22.28 -0.02 -7.79
C LEU A 130 22.38 1.48 -7.53
N LEU A 131 21.40 2.09 -6.86
CA LEU A 131 21.41 3.51 -6.54
C LEU A 131 22.60 3.89 -5.67
N GLN A 132 22.90 3.10 -4.63
CA GLN A 132 24.06 3.31 -3.74
C GLN A 132 25.38 3.18 -4.48
N SER A 133 25.49 2.29 -5.47
CA SER A 133 26.71 2.12 -6.27
C SER A 133 26.93 3.22 -7.31
N LYS A 134 25.86 3.90 -7.74
CA LYS A 134 25.92 4.91 -8.82
C LYS A 134 25.86 6.35 -8.31
N ILE A 135 25.21 6.60 -7.19
CA ILE A 135 25.05 7.95 -6.64
C ILE A 135 26.12 8.18 -5.58
N THR A 136 27.14 8.94 -5.95
CA THR A 136 28.29 9.26 -5.08
C THR A 136 28.10 10.54 -4.26
N ASN A 137 26.96 11.23 -4.40
CA ASN A 137 26.67 12.44 -3.64
C ASN A 137 26.64 12.14 -2.13
N PRO A 138 27.47 12.77 -1.29
CA PRO A 138 27.56 12.50 0.14
C PRO A 138 26.28 12.86 0.91
N ASN A 139 25.43 13.72 0.32
CA ASN A 139 24.14 14.12 0.88
C ASN A 139 22.96 13.25 0.40
N PHE A 140 23.22 12.23 -0.41
CA PHE A 140 22.21 11.27 -0.83
C PHE A 140 21.86 10.30 0.29
N ARG A 141 20.56 10.10 0.50
CA ARG A 141 20.00 9.12 1.44
C ARG A 141 18.84 8.39 0.79
N ILE A 142 18.66 7.16 1.20
CA ILE A 142 17.47 6.35 0.86
C ILE A 142 16.77 6.01 2.19
N HIS A 143 15.48 6.27 2.29
CA HIS A 143 14.70 5.79 3.43
C HIS A 143 14.73 4.26 3.47
N LYS A 144 14.67 3.68 4.66
CA LYS A 144 14.53 2.24 4.82
C LYS A 144 13.27 1.78 4.07
N ALA A 145 13.44 0.83 3.15
CA ALA A 145 12.34 0.25 2.41
C ALA A 145 11.72 -0.87 3.24
N GLU A 146 10.70 -0.55 4.03
CA GLU A 146 9.98 -1.47 4.90
C GLU A 146 8.79 -2.12 4.21
N GLY A 147 8.39 -1.58 3.06
CA GLY A 147 7.28 -2.10 2.27
C GLY A 147 6.96 -1.25 1.05
N ALA A 148 5.83 -1.58 0.42
CA ALA A 148 5.31 -1.00 -0.81
C ALA A 148 6.23 -1.22 -2.02
N ILE A 149 6.00 -0.46 -3.10
CA ILE A 149 6.72 -0.58 -4.37
C ILE A 149 7.53 0.69 -4.68
N PHE A 150 7.76 1.53 -3.68
CA PHE A 150 8.42 2.81 -3.82
C PHE A 150 9.73 2.82 -3.04
N LEU A 151 10.70 3.57 -3.55
CA LEU A 151 11.89 3.96 -2.81
C LEU A 151 11.86 5.48 -2.65
N TRP A 152 12.04 5.96 -1.42
CA TRP A 152 12.10 7.38 -1.13
C TRP A 152 13.55 7.83 -1.13
N LEU A 153 13.93 8.62 -2.15
CA LEU A 153 15.28 9.17 -2.30
C LEU A 153 15.30 10.60 -1.78
N TRP A 154 16.25 10.89 -0.91
CA TRP A 154 16.42 12.21 -0.34
C TRP A 154 17.83 12.74 -0.58
N PHE A 155 17.92 13.92 -1.14
CA PHE A 155 19.17 14.66 -1.31
C PHE A 155 19.12 15.87 -0.37
N LYS A 156 19.86 15.77 0.76
CA LYS A 156 19.96 16.86 1.71
C LYS A 156 20.64 18.06 1.04
N ASP A 157 20.14 19.25 1.31
CA ASP A 157 20.67 20.53 0.80
C ASP A 157 20.77 20.61 -0.74
N LEU A 158 19.84 19.96 -1.44
CA LEU A 158 19.77 20.07 -2.90
C LEU A 158 19.47 21.54 -3.29
N PRO A 159 20.29 22.20 -4.14
CA PRO A 159 20.16 23.62 -4.44
C PRO A 159 19.01 23.95 -5.41
N ILE A 160 18.17 22.98 -5.70
CA ILE A 160 16.98 23.13 -6.56
C ILE A 160 15.76 22.47 -5.90
N THR A 161 14.58 22.94 -6.24
CA THR A 161 13.32 22.34 -5.75
C THR A 161 13.07 20.97 -6.38
N SER A 162 12.24 20.14 -5.74
CA SER A 162 11.82 18.84 -6.29
C SER A 162 11.14 18.98 -7.65
N ASN A 163 10.37 20.07 -7.89
CA ASN A 163 9.76 20.35 -9.18
C ASN A 163 10.82 20.68 -10.28
N ALA A 164 11.84 21.44 -9.94
CA ALA A 164 12.93 21.71 -10.87
C ALA A 164 13.74 20.44 -11.18
N LEU A 165 13.98 19.59 -10.17
CA LEU A 165 14.60 18.30 -10.36
C LEU A 165 13.75 17.40 -11.28
N TYR A 166 12.45 17.31 -11.03
CA TYR A 166 11.51 16.53 -11.85
C TYR A 166 11.58 16.95 -13.33
N LYS A 167 11.56 18.26 -13.62
CA LYS A 167 11.66 18.75 -15.01
C LYS A 167 12.94 18.29 -15.69
N LYS A 168 14.08 18.40 -14.99
CA LYS A 168 15.38 17.93 -15.52
C LYS A 168 15.43 16.43 -15.73
N LEU A 169 14.84 15.65 -14.82
CA LEU A 169 14.76 14.19 -14.96
C LEU A 169 13.87 13.80 -16.16
N LYS A 170 12.76 14.49 -16.32
CA LYS A 170 11.85 14.27 -17.45
C LYS A 170 12.54 14.51 -18.79
N GLU A 171 13.37 15.55 -18.93
CA GLU A 171 14.20 15.81 -20.12
C GLU A 171 15.19 14.67 -20.42
N LYS A 172 15.54 13.87 -19.40
CA LYS A 172 16.39 12.66 -19.51
C LYS A 172 15.60 11.36 -19.65
N GLY A 173 14.28 11.42 -19.84
CA GLY A 173 13.40 10.26 -19.99
C GLY A 173 13.03 9.57 -18.67
N LEU A 174 13.28 10.19 -17.53
CA LEU A 174 12.84 9.71 -16.21
C LEU A 174 11.54 10.43 -15.80
N LEU A 175 10.48 9.67 -15.51
CA LEU A 175 9.13 10.17 -15.18
C LEU A 175 8.79 9.83 -13.72
#